data_3e107467faca52a808d9d3ec9794add9
#
_entry.id   3e107467faca52a808d9d3ec9794add9
#
_cell.length_a   1.000
_cell.length_b   1.000
_cell.length_c   1.000
_cell.angle_alpha   90.00
_cell.angle_beta   90.00
_cell.angle_gamma   90.00
#
_symmetry.space_group_name_H-M   'P 1'
#
loop_
_entity.id
_entity.type
_entity.pdbx_description
1 polymer ?
#
loop_
_entity_poly.entity_id
_entity_poly.type
_entity_poly.pdbx_seq_one_letter_code
_entity_poly.pdbx_strand_id
1 'polypeptide(L)'
;MSTLQHQQPLRILVVEDNADIAENIGDYLEAQGHIMDFAMDGIGGLHLALTQEYDILILDIMLPGMDGITLSNKLREEGGKQIPVLMLTARDTLSDKMEGFAAGADDYLIKPFALQELEARIKALTKRAEVVEKMVLHVADLELDTGSMKVLRAGKPIVLNRACLKILQMLMQASPNVVPRNEIENSLWGDMPPGSDSLRSHIYILRRAIDKPFEQVLLETVHGVGYRLVDPDEVSV
;
A
#
# COMPACT_ATOMS: atom_id res chain seq x y z
N MET A 1 7.66 -0.65 34.97
CA MET A 1 6.87 -1.81 34.54
C MET A 1 6.32 -1.46 33.17
N SER A 2 6.99 -1.97 32.12
CA SER A 2 6.63 -1.69 30.74
C SER A 2 5.41 -2.53 30.37
N THR A 3 4.27 -1.90 30.10
CA THR A 3 3.08 -2.54 29.57
C THR A 3 3.42 -3.07 28.18
N LEU A 4 3.64 -4.37 28.10
CA LEU A 4 3.67 -5.09 26.83
C LEU A 4 2.29 -4.87 26.17
N GLN A 5 2.22 -3.98 25.20
CA GLN A 5 1.07 -3.88 24.31
C GLN A 5 0.99 -5.22 23.57
N HIS A 6 0.07 -6.09 23.98
CA HIS A 6 -0.27 -7.29 23.24
C HIS A 6 -0.91 -6.83 21.93
N GLN A 7 -0.10 -6.78 20.88
CA GLN A 7 -0.65 -6.67 19.52
C GLN A 7 -1.54 -7.88 19.27
N GLN A 8 -2.73 -7.66 18.72
CA GLN A 8 -3.60 -8.77 18.32
C GLN A 8 -2.87 -9.65 17.29
N PRO A 9 -3.00 -10.98 17.39
CA PRO A 9 -2.46 -11.89 16.38
C PRO A 9 -2.95 -11.49 14.99
N LEU A 10 -2.00 -11.35 14.04
CA LEU A 10 -2.32 -11.14 12.63
C LEU A 10 -2.39 -12.48 11.92
N ARG A 11 -3.29 -12.61 10.94
CA ARG A 11 -3.26 -13.70 9.97
C ARG A 11 -2.48 -13.25 8.74
N ILE A 12 -1.36 -13.93 8.48
CA ILE A 12 -0.37 -13.56 7.47
C ILE A 12 -0.27 -14.68 6.44
N LEU A 13 -0.44 -14.34 5.16
CA LEU A 13 -0.14 -15.26 4.06
C LEU A 13 1.24 -14.93 3.50
N VAL A 14 2.13 -15.92 3.47
CA VAL A 14 3.44 -15.85 2.82
C VAL A 14 3.37 -16.63 1.51
N VAL A 15 3.69 -15.97 0.39
CA VAL A 15 3.79 -16.61 -0.92
C VAL A 15 5.24 -16.47 -1.39
N GLU A 16 5.99 -17.55 -1.26
CA GLU A 16 7.44 -17.61 -1.46
C GLU A 16 7.81 -19.04 -1.89
N ASP A 17 8.49 -19.23 -3.01
CA ASP A 17 8.87 -20.54 -3.52
C ASP A 17 10.14 -21.12 -2.88
N ASN A 18 10.93 -20.27 -2.23
CA ASN A 18 12.09 -20.71 -1.45
C ASN A 18 11.67 -21.11 -0.03
N ALA A 19 11.69 -22.41 0.23
CA ALA A 19 11.29 -22.99 1.52
C ALA A 19 12.07 -22.41 2.72
N ASP A 20 13.39 -22.19 2.57
CA ASP A 20 14.23 -21.68 3.65
C ASP A 20 13.83 -20.23 4.03
N ILE A 21 13.48 -19.41 3.04
CA ILE A 21 13.01 -18.03 3.28
C ILE A 21 11.64 -18.06 3.94
N ALA A 22 10.72 -18.88 3.42
CA ALA A 22 9.38 -19.02 3.96
C ALA A 22 9.38 -19.50 5.42
N GLU A 23 10.20 -20.53 5.73
CA GLU A 23 10.38 -21.08 7.08
C GLU A 23 10.95 -20.04 8.04
N ASN A 24 12.03 -19.34 7.64
CA ASN A 24 12.64 -18.30 8.46
C ASN A 24 11.65 -17.14 8.79
N ILE A 25 10.83 -16.73 7.81
CA ILE A 25 9.79 -15.74 8.04
C ILE A 25 8.73 -16.29 9.00
N GLY A 26 8.28 -17.53 8.77
CA GLY A 26 7.28 -18.21 9.58
C GLY A 26 7.72 -18.33 11.03
N ASP A 27 8.87 -18.96 11.29
CA ASP A 27 9.40 -19.15 12.64
C ASP A 27 9.50 -17.83 13.41
N TYR A 28 9.99 -16.79 12.74
CA TYR A 28 10.15 -15.47 13.36
C TYR A 28 8.81 -14.84 13.74
N LEU A 29 7.81 -14.87 12.84
CA LEU A 29 6.52 -14.23 13.08
C LEU A 29 5.59 -15.07 13.97
N GLU A 30 5.64 -16.40 13.90
CA GLU A 30 4.94 -17.30 14.81
C GLU A 30 5.44 -17.15 16.26
N ALA A 31 6.75 -16.97 16.45
CA ALA A 31 7.32 -16.68 17.76
C ALA A 31 6.79 -15.38 18.38
N GLN A 32 6.24 -14.48 17.57
CA GLN A 32 5.58 -13.24 17.99
C GLN A 32 4.06 -13.41 18.18
N GLY A 33 3.53 -14.60 17.94
CA GLY A 33 2.13 -14.93 18.13
C GLY A 33 1.23 -14.68 16.92
N HIS A 34 1.80 -14.46 15.73
CA HIS A 34 1.04 -14.36 14.50
C HIS A 34 0.62 -15.73 13.95
N ILE A 35 -0.42 -15.77 13.13
CA ILE A 35 -0.95 -16.98 12.50
C ILE A 35 -0.50 -16.96 11.04
N MET A 36 0.20 -18.04 10.61
CA MET A 36 0.84 -18.10 9.31
C MET A 36 0.15 -19.11 8.40
N ASP A 37 -0.06 -18.72 7.15
CA ASP A 37 -0.38 -19.64 6.04
C ASP A 37 0.69 -19.45 4.93
N PHE A 38 0.99 -20.51 4.18
CA PHE A 38 2.04 -20.50 3.18
C PHE A 38 1.54 -21.02 1.84
N ALA A 39 2.06 -20.42 0.76
CA ALA A 39 1.94 -20.94 -0.60
C ALA A 39 3.30 -20.90 -1.30
N MET A 40 3.60 -21.92 -2.09
CA MET A 40 4.89 -22.06 -2.79
C MET A 40 4.84 -21.60 -4.24
N ASP A 41 3.69 -21.11 -4.70
CA ASP A 41 3.46 -20.60 -6.04
C ASP A 41 2.34 -19.55 -6.05
N GLY A 42 2.31 -18.73 -7.14
CA GLY A 42 1.35 -17.64 -7.23
C GLY A 42 -0.11 -18.09 -7.43
N ILE A 43 -0.36 -19.28 -7.98
CA ILE A 43 -1.73 -19.79 -8.20
C ILE A 43 -2.33 -20.20 -6.85
N GLY A 44 -1.58 -20.97 -6.05
CA GLY A 44 -1.96 -21.35 -4.70
C GLY A 44 -2.12 -20.12 -3.79
N GLY A 45 -1.19 -19.16 -3.89
CA GLY A 45 -1.25 -17.90 -3.16
C GLY A 45 -2.51 -17.09 -3.47
N LEU A 46 -2.86 -16.93 -4.74
CA LEU A 46 -4.09 -16.25 -5.15
C LEU A 46 -5.34 -16.97 -4.64
N HIS A 47 -5.37 -18.29 -4.75
CA HIS A 47 -6.51 -19.09 -4.27
C HIS A 47 -6.74 -18.87 -2.77
N LEU A 48 -5.68 -18.95 -1.94
CA LEU A 48 -5.76 -18.70 -0.50
C LEU A 48 -6.20 -17.27 -0.22
N ALA A 49 -5.61 -16.27 -0.89
CA ALA A 49 -5.94 -14.87 -0.69
C ALA A 49 -7.40 -14.52 -1.04
N LEU A 50 -8.00 -15.22 -2.01
CA LEU A 50 -9.41 -15.04 -2.39
C LEU A 50 -10.38 -15.75 -1.44
N THR A 51 -10.00 -16.93 -0.93
CA THR A 51 -10.91 -17.82 -0.16
C THR A 51 -10.81 -17.65 1.35
N GLN A 52 -9.70 -17.11 1.85
CA GLN A 52 -9.46 -16.89 3.27
C GLN A 52 -9.34 -15.39 3.59
N GLU A 53 -9.40 -15.06 4.88
CA GLU A 53 -9.20 -13.69 5.37
C GLU A 53 -7.79 -13.54 5.94
N TYR A 54 -7.05 -12.55 5.44
CA TYR A 54 -5.70 -12.20 5.90
C TYR A 54 -5.61 -10.71 6.23
N ASP A 55 -4.77 -10.40 7.22
CA ASP A 55 -4.45 -9.02 7.59
C ASP A 55 -3.35 -8.42 6.69
N ILE A 56 -2.48 -9.28 6.13
CA ILE A 56 -1.40 -8.89 5.21
C ILE A 56 -0.94 -10.08 4.37
N LEU A 57 -0.50 -9.81 3.14
CA LEU A 57 0.23 -10.73 2.27
C LEU A 57 1.70 -10.32 2.20
N ILE A 58 2.59 -11.29 2.37
CA ILE A 58 4.03 -11.19 2.06
C ILE A 58 4.23 -12.00 0.79
N LEU A 59 4.69 -11.37 -0.29
CA LEU A 59 4.58 -11.90 -1.63
C LEU A 59 5.89 -11.74 -2.39
N ASP A 60 6.55 -12.85 -2.75
CA ASP A 60 7.68 -12.76 -3.69
C ASP A 60 7.19 -12.34 -5.08
N ILE A 61 7.98 -11.54 -5.76
CA ILE A 61 7.72 -11.17 -7.15
C ILE A 61 7.97 -12.36 -8.07
N MET A 62 9.03 -13.13 -7.82
CA MET A 62 9.48 -14.19 -8.72
C MET A 62 8.93 -15.56 -8.30
N LEU A 63 7.65 -15.81 -8.57
CA LEU A 63 6.98 -17.05 -8.24
C LEU A 63 6.75 -17.92 -9.47
N PRO A 64 6.76 -19.26 -9.31
CA PRO A 64 6.33 -20.16 -10.38
C PRO A 64 4.83 -20.07 -10.64
N GLY A 65 4.44 -20.35 -11.88
CA GLY A 65 3.05 -20.40 -12.33
C GLY A 65 2.42 -19.01 -12.55
N MET A 66 2.46 -18.16 -11.55
CA MET A 66 1.98 -16.77 -11.62
C MET A 66 2.90 -15.89 -10.78
N ASP A 67 3.48 -14.86 -11.39
CA ASP A 67 4.33 -13.91 -10.67
C ASP A 67 3.55 -13.07 -9.65
N GLY A 68 4.24 -12.54 -8.64
CA GLY A 68 3.62 -11.81 -7.54
C GLY A 68 2.92 -10.52 -7.99
N ILE A 69 3.41 -9.88 -9.04
CA ILE A 69 2.82 -8.67 -9.62
C ILE A 69 1.44 -8.99 -10.21
N THR A 70 1.38 -10.05 -11.01
CA THR A 70 0.12 -10.55 -11.61
C THR A 70 -0.86 -10.99 -10.52
N LEU A 71 -0.38 -11.68 -9.46
CA LEU A 71 -1.22 -12.08 -8.33
C LEU A 71 -1.83 -10.85 -7.64
N SER A 72 -1.01 -9.86 -7.33
CA SER A 72 -1.48 -8.63 -6.67
C SER A 72 -2.54 -7.89 -7.49
N ASN A 73 -2.34 -7.76 -8.81
CA ASN A 73 -3.33 -7.16 -9.72
C ASN A 73 -4.66 -7.92 -9.68
N LYS A 74 -4.63 -9.25 -9.84
CA LYS A 74 -5.84 -10.08 -9.82
C LYS A 74 -6.57 -10.00 -8.48
N LEU A 75 -5.84 -9.97 -7.36
CA LEU A 75 -6.43 -9.80 -6.05
C LEU A 75 -7.22 -8.49 -5.93
N ARG A 76 -6.72 -7.39 -6.53
CA ARG A 76 -7.39 -6.09 -6.54
C ARG A 76 -8.60 -6.07 -7.49
N GLU A 77 -8.43 -6.60 -8.70
CA GLU A 77 -9.45 -6.56 -9.76
C GLU A 77 -10.59 -7.55 -9.51
N GLU A 78 -10.26 -8.82 -9.21
CA GLU A 78 -11.24 -9.90 -9.09
C GLU A 78 -11.75 -10.06 -7.65
N GLY A 79 -10.87 -9.86 -6.65
CA GLY A 79 -11.21 -10.08 -5.26
C GLY A 79 -11.90 -8.90 -4.58
N GLY A 80 -11.71 -7.68 -5.07
CA GLY A 80 -12.17 -6.46 -4.40
C GLY A 80 -11.58 -6.28 -2.99
N LYS A 81 -10.61 -7.13 -2.61
CA LYS A 81 -10.01 -7.16 -1.28
C LYS A 81 -8.87 -6.15 -1.16
N GLN A 82 -8.95 -5.31 -0.14
CA GLN A 82 -7.91 -4.30 0.18
C GLN A 82 -6.90 -4.84 1.21
N ILE A 83 -6.50 -6.12 1.07
CA ILE A 83 -5.48 -6.72 1.94
C ILE A 83 -4.14 -6.03 1.65
N PRO A 84 -3.40 -5.52 2.65
CA PRO A 84 -2.06 -4.99 2.45
C PRO A 84 -1.13 -6.01 1.80
N VAL A 85 -0.30 -5.58 0.86
CA VAL A 85 0.67 -6.43 0.17
C VAL A 85 2.07 -5.86 0.33
N LEU A 86 2.94 -6.63 1.00
CA LEU A 86 4.37 -6.39 1.09
C LEU A 86 5.09 -7.28 0.08
N MET A 87 5.68 -6.69 -0.96
CA MET A 87 6.43 -7.43 -1.96
C MET A 87 7.86 -7.71 -1.51
N LEU A 88 8.32 -8.95 -1.66
CA LEU A 88 9.73 -9.31 -1.55
C LEU A 88 10.36 -9.26 -2.95
N THR A 89 11.52 -8.63 -3.08
CA THR A 89 12.18 -8.49 -4.39
C THR A 89 13.69 -8.61 -4.29
N ALA A 90 14.31 -9.29 -5.25
CA ALA A 90 15.76 -9.27 -5.45
C ALA A 90 16.23 -8.06 -6.29
N ARG A 91 15.28 -7.23 -6.79
CA ARG A 91 15.56 -6.13 -7.71
C ARG A 91 15.46 -4.81 -6.98
N ASP A 92 16.46 -3.99 -7.15
CA ASP A 92 16.58 -2.66 -6.54
C ASP A 92 16.41 -1.51 -7.54
N THR A 93 16.14 -1.82 -8.83
CA THR A 93 15.98 -0.76 -9.85
C THR A 93 14.67 -0.01 -9.69
N LEU A 94 14.68 1.29 -9.95
CA LEU A 94 13.50 2.15 -9.89
C LEU A 94 12.39 1.69 -10.84
N SER A 95 12.76 1.18 -12.02
CA SER A 95 11.82 0.66 -13.03
C SER A 95 11.01 -0.52 -12.51
N ASP A 96 11.67 -1.50 -11.88
CA ASP A 96 11.03 -2.71 -11.35
C ASP A 96 10.09 -2.38 -10.18
N LYS A 97 10.49 -1.42 -9.32
CA LYS A 97 9.63 -0.93 -8.24
C LYS A 97 8.40 -0.20 -8.76
N MET A 98 8.53 0.60 -9.83
CA MET A 98 7.40 1.32 -10.42
C MET A 98 6.37 0.38 -11.05
N GLU A 99 6.81 -0.70 -11.71
CA GLU A 99 5.90 -1.72 -12.24
C GLU A 99 5.14 -2.43 -11.12
N GLY A 100 5.82 -2.81 -10.06
CA GLY A 100 5.21 -3.48 -8.93
C GLY A 100 4.26 -2.59 -8.13
N PHE A 101 4.60 -1.31 -7.87
CA PHE A 101 3.66 -0.37 -7.24
C PHE A 101 2.43 -0.12 -8.12
N ALA A 102 2.60 -0.06 -9.45
CA ALA A 102 1.48 0.03 -10.39
C ALA A 102 0.58 -1.22 -10.34
N ALA A 103 1.12 -2.36 -9.91
CA ALA A 103 0.43 -3.63 -9.73
C ALA A 103 -0.27 -3.78 -8.36
N GLY A 104 -0.37 -2.72 -7.57
CA GLY A 104 -1.14 -2.73 -6.32
C GLY A 104 -0.38 -3.13 -5.06
N ALA A 105 0.96 -3.23 -5.08
CA ALA A 105 1.77 -3.37 -3.88
C ALA A 105 1.69 -2.13 -2.99
N ASP A 106 1.70 -2.33 -1.68
CA ASP A 106 1.63 -1.25 -0.71
C ASP A 106 3.03 -0.87 -0.20
N ASP A 107 3.98 -1.83 -0.16
CA ASP A 107 5.38 -1.60 0.16
C ASP A 107 6.28 -2.70 -0.42
N TYR A 108 7.61 -2.49 -0.38
CA TYR A 108 8.63 -3.40 -0.90
C TYR A 108 9.74 -3.63 0.11
N LEU A 109 10.24 -4.87 0.12
CA LEU A 109 11.41 -5.27 0.89
C LEU A 109 12.42 -5.99 -0.01
N ILE A 110 13.65 -5.48 -0.05
CA ILE A 110 14.70 -6.00 -0.93
C ILE A 110 15.39 -7.18 -0.25
N LYS A 111 15.52 -8.29 -0.94
CA LYS A 111 16.29 -9.46 -0.53
C LYS A 111 17.80 -9.21 -0.76
N PRO A 112 18.69 -9.55 0.20
CA PRO A 112 18.42 -10.09 1.52
C PRO A 112 17.99 -9.00 2.51
N PHE A 113 17.11 -9.33 3.44
CA PHE A 113 16.54 -8.42 4.44
C PHE A 113 16.70 -8.94 5.88
N ALA A 114 16.65 -8.03 6.83
CA ALA A 114 16.55 -8.38 8.25
C ALA A 114 15.10 -8.66 8.64
N LEU A 115 14.84 -9.70 9.45
CA LEU A 115 13.48 -10.03 9.90
C LEU A 115 12.85 -8.91 10.74
N GLN A 116 13.66 -8.12 11.43
CA GLN A 116 13.22 -6.93 12.16
C GLN A 116 12.69 -5.84 11.22
N GLU A 117 13.29 -5.69 10.01
CA GLU A 117 12.79 -4.75 9.01
C GLU A 117 11.46 -5.25 8.43
N LEU A 118 11.35 -6.56 8.13
CA LEU A 118 10.10 -7.18 7.70
C LEU A 118 8.98 -6.91 8.72
N GLU A 119 9.23 -7.15 10.00
CA GLU A 119 8.28 -6.92 11.09
C GLU A 119 7.85 -5.45 11.18
N ALA A 120 8.79 -4.51 11.10
CA ALA A 120 8.49 -3.08 11.15
C ALA A 120 7.56 -2.66 10.00
N ARG A 121 7.77 -3.19 8.80
CA ARG A 121 6.92 -2.93 7.63
C ARG A 121 5.55 -3.56 7.77
N ILE A 122 5.45 -4.80 8.27
CA ILE A 122 4.18 -5.46 8.60
C ILE A 122 3.37 -4.58 9.57
N LYS A 123 3.99 -4.12 10.66
CA LYS A 123 3.34 -3.24 11.65
C LYS A 123 2.84 -1.94 11.04
N ALA A 124 3.64 -1.31 10.16
CA ALA A 124 3.25 -0.09 9.48
C ALA A 124 2.05 -0.31 8.55
N LEU A 125 2.06 -1.40 7.77
CA LEU A 125 1.01 -1.74 6.82
C LEU A 125 -0.28 -2.21 7.49
N THR A 126 -0.21 -2.89 8.63
CA THR A 126 -1.37 -3.42 9.35
C THR A 126 -1.92 -2.48 10.42
N LYS A 127 -1.22 -1.36 10.70
CA LYS A 127 -1.71 -0.35 11.63
C LYS A 127 -3.11 0.09 11.17
N ARG A 128 -4.13 -0.22 11.99
CA ARG A 128 -5.51 0.20 11.71
C ARG A 128 -5.55 1.72 11.65
N ALA A 129 -6.09 2.26 10.57
CA ALA A 129 -6.45 3.66 10.54
C ALA A 129 -7.37 3.93 11.75
N GLU A 130 -7.07 4.98 12.52
CA GLU A 130 -7.98 5.47 13.55
C GLU A 130 -9.37 5.59 12.92
N VAL A 131 -10.40 5.28 13.70
CA VAL A 131 -11.80 5.33 13.25
C VAL A 131 -12.07 6.77 12.79
N VAL A 132 -11.89 7.00 11.49
CA VAL A 132 -12.29 8.26 10.87
C VAL A 132 -13.81 8.20 10.73
N GLU A 133 -14.51 9.19 11.26
CA GLU A 133 -15.94 9.35 10.98
C GLU A 133 -16.17 9.21 9.48
N LYS A 134 -17.21 8.44 9.11
CA LYS A 134 -17.58 8.24 7.71
C LYS A 134 -17.87 9.61 7.09
N MET A 135 -16.95 10.11 6.30
CA MET A 135 -17.04 11.35 5.58
C MET A 135 -16.82 11.11 4.10
N VAL A 136 -17.54 11.85 3.28
CA VAL A 136 -17.18 11.98 1.86
C VAL A 136 -16.36 13.25 1.73
N LEU A 137 -15.10 13.09 1.31
CA LEU A 137 -14.20 14.20 1.03
C LEU A 137 -14.35 14.62 -0.44
N HIS A 138 -14.28 15.91 -0.71
CA HIS A 138 -14.41 16.48 -2.04
C HIS A 138 -13.26 17.46 -2.31
N VAL A 139 -12.67 17.40 -3.50
CA VAL A 139 -11.77 18.40 -4.06
C VAL A 139 -12.07 18.48 -5.55
N ALA A 140 -12.67 19.60 -6.01
CA ALA A 140 -13.25 19.71 -7.36
C ALA A 140 -14.22 18.53 -7.63
N ASP A 141 -14.01 17.79 -8.71
CA ASP A 141 -14.81 16.61 -9.10
C ASP A 141 -14.27 15.27 -8.56
N LEU A 142 -13.30 15.32 -7.65
CA LEU A 142 -12.71 14.15 -6.99
C LEU A 142 -13.43 13.91 -5.64
N GLU A 143 -13.92 12.70 -5.45
CA GLU A 143 -14.66 12.28 -4.26
C GLU A 143 -13.99 11.05 -3.62
N LEU A 144 -13.89 11.03 -2.30
CA LEU A 144 -13.44 9.88 -1.52
C LEU A 144 -14.41 9.62 -0.37
N ASP A 145 -15.10 8.49 -0.41
CA ASP A 145 -15.83 7.97 0.73
C ASP A 145 -14.87 7.26 1.69
N THR A 146 -14.60 7.86 2.84
CA THR A 146 -13.65 7.33 3.83
C THR A 146 -14.16 6.07 4.53
N GLY A 147 -15.47 5.79 4.48
CA GLY A 147 -16.06 4.59 5.06
C GLY A 147 -15.96 3.36 4.16
N SER A 148 -16.22 3.53 2.86
CA SER A 148 -16.14 2.47 1.86
C SER A 148 -14.82 2.44 1.10
N MET A 149 -13.96 3.46 1.27
CA MET A 149 -12.71 3.70 0.54
C MET A 149 -12.90 3.75 -0.98
N LYS A 150 -14.10 4.11 -1.43
CA LYS A 150 -14.40 4.31 -2.85
C LYS A 150 -13.99 5.70 -3.28
N VAL A 151 -13.31 5.75 -4.44
CA VAL A 151 -12.88 6.99 -5.08
C VAL A 151 -13.63 7.17 -6.38
N LEU A 152 -14.17 8.35 -6.61
CA LEU A 152 -14.75 8.76 -7.89
C LEU A 152 -14.03 10.02 -8.39
N ARG A 153 -13.83 10.12 -9.71
CA ARG A 153 -13.39 11.35 -10.38
C ARG A 153 -14.30 11.61 -11.58
N ALA A 154 -14.95 12.76 -11.61
CA ALA A 154 -15.99 13.08 -12.59
C ALA A 154 -17.06 11.97 -12.67
N GLY A 155 -17.45 11.39 -11.55
CA GLY A 155 -18.41 10.29 -11.44
C GLY A 155 -17.88 8.93 -11.90
N LYS A 156 -16.61 8.81 -12.35
CA LYS A 156 -16.00 7.55 -12.77
C LYS A 156 -15.25 6.90 -11.61
N PRO A 157 -15.41 5.58 -11.37
CA PRO A 157 -14.70 4.89 -10.31
C PRO A 157 -13.19 4.82 -10.60
N ILE A 158 -12.39 5.11 -9.59
CA ILE A 158 -10.93 5.03 -9.62
C ILE A 158 -10.48 3.91 -8.68
N VAL A 159 -9.70 2.96 -9.20
CA VAL A 159 -9.11 1.89 -8.40
C VAL A 159 -7.71 2.30 -7.98
N LEU A 160 -7.47 2.29 -6.66
CA LEU A 160 -6.19 2.63 -6.06
C LEU A 160 -5.77 1.53 -5.08
N ASN A 161 -4.48 1.31 -4.91
CA ASN A 161 -3.97 0.50 -3.82
C ASN A 161 -4.10 1.24 -2.48
N ARG A 162 -3.92 0.51 -1.37
CA ARG A 162 -4.09 1.04 -0.02
C ARG A 162 -3.17 2.24 0.28
N ALA A 163 -1.91 2.19 -0.15
CA ALA A 163 -0.97 3.29 0.06
C ALA A 163 -1.42 4.55 -0.69
N CYS A 164 -1.82 4.42 -1.96
CA CYS A 164 -2.37 5.54 -2.74
C CYS A 164 -3.68 6.09 -2.15
N LEU A 165 -4.57 5.22 -1.63
CA LEU A 165 -5.79 5.65 -0.94
C LEU A 165 -5.46 6.45 0.32
N LYS A 166 -4.47 6.00 1.11
CA LYS A 166 -4.04 6.70 2.32
C LYS A 166 -3.43 8.07 2.00
N ILE A 167 -2.56 8.14 0.97
CA ILE A 167 -2.01 9.41 0.49
C ILE A 167 -3.13 10.34 0.03
N LEU A 168 -4.05 9.83 -0.80
CA LEU A 168 -5.18 10.61 -1.31
C LEU A 168 -6.02 11.19 -0.18
N GLN A 169 -6.37 10.38 0.82
CA GLN A 169 -7.12 10.81 1.99
C GLN A 169 -6.41 11.95 2.73
N MET A 170 -5.11 11.81 3.00
CA MET A 170 -4.31 12.85 3.68
C MET A 170 -4.33 14.16 2.89
N LEU A 171 -4.11 14.08 1.57
CA LEU A 171 -4.08 15.26 0.70
C LEU A 171 -5.46 15.92 0.59
N MET A 172 -6.55 15.14 0.50
CA MET A 172 -7.92 15.69 0.47
C MET A 172 -8.32 16.34 1.79
N GLN A 173 -7.92 15.76 2.93
CA GLN A 173 -8.18 16.33 4.26
C GLN A 173 -7.41 17.64 4.49
N ALA A 174 -6.22 17.76 3.91
CA ALA A 174 -5.38 18.96 4.05
C ALA A 174 -5.68 20.02 3.00
N SER A 175 -6.39 19.67 1.91
CA SER A 175 -6.64 20.58 0.78
C SER A 175 -7.21 21.93 1.25
N PRO A 176 -6.71 23.06 0.69
CA PRO A 176 -5.69 23.22 -0.35
C PRO A 176 -4.25 23.27 0.18
N ASN A 177 -4.02 22.96 1.46
CA ASN A 177 -2.72 23.08 2.11
C ASN A 177 -1.76 21.97 1.66
N VAL A 178 -0.44 22.26 1.77
CA VAL A 178 0.61 21.32 1.42
C VAL A 178 0.80 20.33 2.57
N VAL A 179 0.82 19.03 2.24
CA VAL A 179 1.25 17.99 3.15
C VAL A 179 2.75 17.75 2.93
N PRO A 180 3.58 17.93 3.97
CA PRO A 180 5.02 17.70 3.89
C PRO A 180 5.35 16.25 3.52
N ARG A 181 6.44 16.08 2.74
CA ARG A 181 6.88 14.76 2.30
C ARG A 181 7.11 13.79 3.48
N ASN A 182 7.79 14.23 4.53
CA ASN A 182 8.09 13.44 5.72
C ASN A 182 6.81 13.01 6.48
N GLU A 183 5.77 13.83 6.47
CA GLU A 183 4.49 13.49 7.09
C GLU A 183 3.80 12.35 6.35
N ILE A 184 3.80 12.40 5.01
CA ILE A 184 3.27 11.30 4.19
C ILE A 184 4.08 10.02 4.43
N GLU A 185 5.42 10.10 4.38
CA GLU A 185 6.32 8.98 4.60
C GLU A 185 6.12 8.35 5.99
N ASN A 186 6.05 9.16 7.04
CA ASN A 186 5.79 8.69 8.40
C ASN A 186 4.41 8.04 8.56
N SER A 187 3.39 8.59 7.88
CA SER A 187 2.05 8.00 7.90
C SER A 187 2.01 6.63 7.21
N LEU A 188 2.77 6.45 6.12
CA LEU A 188 2.80 5.19 5.38
C LEU A 188 3.66 4.13 6.05
N TRP A 189 4.85 4.50 6.54
CA TRP A 189 5.91 3.56 6.94
C TRP A 189 6.42 3.74 8.36
N GLY A 190 5.92 4.73 9.11
CA GLY A 190 6.40 5.03 10.47
C GLY A 190 7.85 5.52 10.45
N ASP A 191 8.64 5.07 11.43
CA ASP A 191 10.02 5.52 11.62
C ASP A 191 11.04 4.90 10.65
N MET A 192 10.60 3.97 9.77
CA MET A 192 11.47 3.26 8.82
C MET A 192 10.96 3.41 7.38
N PRO A 193 11.02 4.62 6.80
CA PRO A 193 10.61 4.81 5.41
C PRO A 193 11.50 3.99 4.47
N PRO A 194 10.93 3.26 3.50
CA PRO A 194 11.72 2.69 2.41
C PRO A 194 12.38 3.84 1.65
N GLY A 195 13.54 3.60 1.06
CA GLY A 195 14.35 4.64 0.40
C GLY A 195 13.56 5.63 -0.46
N SER A 196 14.15 6.77 -0.76
CA SER A 196 13.53 8.00 -1.28
C SER A 196 12.59 7.87 -2.50
N ASP A 197 12.55 6.71 -3.16
CA ASP A 197 11.82 6.52 -4.42
C ASP A 197 10.42 5.92 -4.23
N SER A 198 10.13 5.30 -3.08
CA SER A 198 8.84 4.65 -2.84
C SER A 198 7.66 5.64 -2.85
N LEU A 199 7.79 6.78 -2.16
CA LEU A 199 6.75 7.82 -2.21
C LEU A 199 6.56 8.39 -3.61
N ARG A 200 7.66 8.60 -4.37
CA ARG A 200 7.57 9.08 -5.76
C ARG A 200 6.78 8.12 -6.64
N SER A 201 6.97 6.83 -6.45
CA SER A 201 6.23 5.79 -7.18
C SER A 201 4.74 5.84 -6.89
N HIS A 202 4.34 5.96 -5.62
CA HIS A 202 2.92 6.10 -5.25
C HIS A 202 2.31 7.40 -5.78
N ILE A 203 3.03 8.53 -5.72
CA ILE A 203 2.58 9.81 -6.31
C ILE A 203 2.42 9.70 -7.83
N TYR A 204 3.33 9.00 -8.52
CA TYR A 204 3.21 8.75 -9.95
C TYR A 204 1.95 7.92 -10.29
N ILE A 205 1.68 6.87 -9.53
CA ILE A 205 0.48 6.04 -9.69
C ILE A 205 -0.77 6.88 -9.45
N LEU A 206 -0.77 7.65 -8.38
CA LEU A 206 -1.90 8.51 -8.04
C LEU A 206 -2.20 9.49 -9.17
N ARG A 207 -1.17 10.18 -9.71
CA ARG A 207 -1.34 11.07 -10.89
C ARG A 207 -1.88 10.33 -12.12
N ARG A 208 -1.37 9.13 -12.38
CA ARG A 208 -1.88 8.33 -13.48
C ARG A 208 -3.35 8.02 -13.35
N ALA A 209 -3.85 7.84 -12.14
CA ALA A 209 -5.23 7.46 -11.86
C ALA A 209 -6.16 8.68 -11.82
N ILE A 210 -5.79 9.75 -11.10
CA ILE A 210 -6.69 10.88 -10.83
C ILE A 210 -6.51 12.09 -11.74
N ASP A 211 -5.35 12.25 -12.41
CA ASP A 211 -5.10 13.42 -13.27
C ASP A 211 -5.00 13.05 -14.75
N LYS A 212 -4.17 12.05 -15.11
CA LYS A 212 -3.84 11.75 -16.51
C LYS A 212 -5.03 11.48 -17.42
N PRO A 213 -6.13 10.84 -16.97
CA PRO A 213 -7.33 10.61 -17.78
C PRO A 213 -8.28 11.82 -17.84
N PHE A 214 -8.00 12.91 -17.14
CA PHE A 214 -8.88 14.07 -16.98
C PHE A 214 -8.22 15.36 -17.46
N GLU A 215 -9.03 16.38 -17.79
CA GLU A 215 -8.53 17.65 -18.30
C GLU A 215 -7.88 18.50 -17.21
N GLN A 216 -8.44 18.46 -15.99
CA GLN A 216 -7.92 19.22 -14.85
C GLN A 216 -6.95 18.40 -14.03
N VAL A 217 -5.79 18.98 -13.71
CA VAL A 217 -4.78 18.42 -12.82
C VAL A 217 -5.02 18.96 -11.41
N LEU A 218 -5.26 18.04 -10.45
CA LEU A 218 -5.51 18.41 -9.05
C LEU A 218 -4.27 18.23 -8.17
N LEU A 219 -3.42 17.23 -8.49
CA LEU A 219 -2.28 16.87 -7.65
C LEU A 219 -1.04 17.67 -8.03
N GLU A 220 -0.66 18.60 -7.18
CA GLU A 220 0.52 19.44 -7.35
C GLU A 220 1.71 18.98 -6.50
N THR A 221 2.93 19.19 -7.04
CA THR A 221 4.17 19.09 -6.28
C THR A 221 4.63 20.49 -5.87
N VAL A 222 4.80 20.70 -4.57
CA VAL A 222 5.47 21.88 -4.03
C VAL A 222 6.93 21.52 -3.81
N HIS A 223 7.79 21.97 -4.74
CA HIS A 223 9.20 21.59 -4.76
C HIS A 223 9.90 21.90 -3.43
N GLY A 224 10.61 20.90 -2.91
CA GLY A 224 11.33 21.00 -1.64
C GLY A 224 10.44 20.90 -0.37
N VAL A 225 9.10 20.85 -0.50
CA VAL A 225 8.17 20.82 0.62
C VAL A 225 7.36 19.53 0.64
N GLY A 226 6.53 19.27 -0.37
CA GLY A 226 5.61 18.13 -0.36
C GLY A 226 4.62 18.15 -1.52
N TYR A 227 3.40 17.72 -1.22
CA TYR A 227 2.32 17.57 -2.20
C TYR A 227 1.04 18.20 -1.68
N ARG A 228 0.15 18.63 -2.58
CA ARG A 228 -1.19 19.11 -2.25
C ARG A 228 -2.19 18.76 -3.34
N LEU A 229 -3.46 18.73 -2.97
CA LEU A 229 -4.56 18.75 -3.92
C LEU A 229 -5.20 20.15 -3.91
N VAL A 230 -5.50 20.67 -5.08
CA VAL A 230 -6.12 21.97 -5.25
C VAL A 230 -7.27 21.89 -6.25
N ASP A 231 -8.32 22.62 -6.00
CA ASP A 231 -9.33 22.92 -7.02
C ASP A 231 -8.79 24.06 -7.89
N PRO A 232 -8.55 23.84 -9.21
CA PRO A 232 -8.07 24.90 -10.08
C PRO A 232 -9.00 26.11 -10.16
N ASP A 233 -10.29 25.92 -9.93
CA ASP A 233 -11.31 26.96 -10.00
C ASP A 233 -11.33 27.82 -8.72
N GLU A 234 -10.86 27.32 -7.58
CA GLU A 234 -10.74 28.07 -6.32
C GLU A 234 -9.45 28.90 -6.20
N VAL A 235 -8.42 28.61 -6.98
CA VAL A 235 -7.10 29.29 -6.90
C VAL A 235 -7.06 30.58 -7.74
N SER A 236 -8.12 30.92 -8.44
CA SER A 236 -8.19 32.09 -9.34
C SER A 236 -8.73 33.37 -8.68
N VAL A 237 -8.53 33.56 -7.35
CA VAL A 237 -8.90 34.78 -6.64
C VAL A 237 -7.67 35.46 -6.02
#